data_c550bc8d71f37f5ff1ebae322b9cea9f
#
_entry.id   c550bc8d71f37f5ff1ebae322b9cea9f
#
_cell.length_a   1.000
_cell.length_b   1.000
_cell.length_c   1.000
_cell.angle_alpha   90.00
_cell.angle_beta   90.00
_cell.angle_gamma   90.00
#
_symmetry.space_group_name_H-M   'P 1'
#
loop_
_entity.id
_entity.type
_entity.pdbx_description
1 polymer ?
#
loop_
_entity_poly.entity_id
_entity_poly.type
_entity_poly.pdbx_seq_one_letter_code
_entity_poly.pdbx_strand_id
1 'polypeptide(L)'
;MRISESCAKCLYDRQLNKTDNAEYLAAIKELLDNRSEDDTSPYMVYLFNKVHEKYFGKEADYKDIKKKYNDLVLGMEKDLRREIEKSSDPLAKALIMSRIGNYIDFGAMDHVDEHEFMTLFNNSEMRDDDIRVYDAFIKECEAGRSFLLVCDNCGEIVLDKLMIEQLKKRYPNLTVRVLVRGREVLNDATVEDAHYVGIDRIAEVISNGDAVAGTIYDMMPEEAKKALDESDVILAKGQGNYESMSGRVRNVFYAFLCKCDLFTNRFHVPRLTGIFVEELCSP
;
A
#
# COMPACT_ATOMS: atom_id res chain seq x y z
N MET A 1 3.06 -8.44 10.69
CA MET A 1 4.16 -9.47 10.57
C MET A 1 5.40 -8.95 11.30
N ARG A 2 6.02 -9.75 12.20
CA ARG A 2 7.26 -9.37 12.90
C ARG A 2 8.40 -9.06 11.91
N ILE A 3 9.21 -8.03 12.20
CA ILE A 3 10.42 -7.75 11.42
C ILE A 3 11.42 -8.90 11.52
N SER A 4 11.88 -9.41 10.37
CA SER A 4 12.90 -10.47 10.31
C SER A 4 14.31 -9.89 10.50
N GLU A 5 15.28 -10.77 10.86
CA GLU A 5 16.69 -10.38 10.93
C GLU A 5 17.22 -9.84 9.58
N SER A 6 16.78 -10.43 8.47
CA SER A 6 17.15 -9.97 7.13
C SER A 6 16.59 -8.59 6.81
N CYS A 7 15.34 -8.29 7.26
CA CYS A 7 14.76 -6.96 7.12
C CYS A 7 15.48 -5.94 8.00
N ALA A 8 15.75 -6.27 9.26
CA ALA A 8 16.49 -5.40 10.16
C ALA A 8 17.87 -5.03 9.58
N LYS A 9 18.59 -6.04 9.06
CA LYS A 9 19.86 -5.82 8.36
C LYS A 9 19.68 -4.93 7.13
N CYS A 10 18.70 -5.20 6.28
CA CYS A 10 18.43 -4.41 5.07
C CYS A 10 18.13 -2.93 5.43
N LEU A 11 17.31 -2.69 6.45
CA LEU A 11 16.99 -1.35 6.91
C LEU A 11 18.25 -0.62 7.43
N TYR A 12 19.11 -1.32 8.18
CA TYR A 12 20.36 -0.75 8.66
C TYR A 12 21.35 -0.44 7.51
N ASP A 13 21.53 -1.38 6.57
CA ASP A 13 22.40 -1.21 5.40
C ASP A 13 21.98 0.02 4.56
N ARG A 14 20.67 0.27 4.44
CA ARG A 14 20.15 1.49 3.79
C ARG A 14 20.56 2.78 4.51
N GLN A 15 20.64 2.78 5.84
CA GLN A 15 21.11 3.94 6.59
C GLN A 15 22.63 4.14 6.41
N LEU A 16 23.42 3.07 6.39
CA LEU A 16 24.85 3.11 6.09
C LEU A 16 25.13 3.72 4.70
N ASN A 17 24.27 3.46 3.72
CA ASN A 17 24.42 4.03 2.37
C ASN A 17 24.02 5.52 2.29
N LYS A 18 23.25 6.02 3.27
CA LYS A 18 22.79 7.44 3.29
C LYS A 18 23.78 8.37 4.01
N THR A 19 24.51 7.87 5.01
CA THR A 19 25.39 8.71 5.86
C THR A 19 26.46 7.88 6.56
N ASP A 20 27.57 8.55 6.89
CA ASP A 20 28.65 8.05 7.73
C ASP A 20 28.64 8.62 9.16
N ASN A 21 27.57 9.34 9.54
CA ASN A 21 27.40 9.88 10.89
C ASN A 21 27.31 8.76 11.93
N ALA A 22 28.39 8.56 12.70
CA ALA A 22 28.55 7.45 13.64
C ALA A 22 27.50 7.49 14.79
N GLU A 23 27.14 8.69 15.28
CA GLU A 23 26.17 8.83 16.37
C GLU A 23 24.75 8.48 15.90
N TYR A 24 24.37 8.93 14.70
CA TYR A 24 23.11 8.56 14.07
C TYR A 24 23.02 7.04 13.87
N LEU A 25 24.04 6.46 13.25
CA LEU A 25 24.07 5.00 12.97
C LEU A 25 24.06 4.18 14.26
N ALA A 26 24.69 4.65 15.33
CA ALA A 26 24.63 4.00 16.65
C ALA A 26 23.19 4.06 17.20
N ALA A 27 22.49 5.20 17.10
CA ALA A 27 21.11 5.33 17.55
C ALA A 27 20.14 4.43 16.75
N ILE A 28 20.33 4.32 15.42
CA ILE A 28 19.55 3.39 14.58
C ILE A 28 19.79 1.94 14.97
N LYS A 29 21.05 1.58 15.22
CA LYS A 29 21.41 0.22 15.67
C LYS A 29 20.78 -0.11 17.02
N GLU A 30 20.82 0.84 17.97
CA GLU A 30 20.20 0.67 19.29
C GLU A 30 18.68 0.41 19.17
N LEU A 31 17.97 1.11 18.28
CA LEU A 31 16.55 0.83 18.01
C LEU A 31 16.34 -0.60 17.50
N LEU A 32 17.18 -1.06 16.58
CA LEU A 32 17.07 -2.42 16.02
C LEU A 32 17.42 -3.52 17.06
N ASP A 33 18.42 -3.26 17.91
CA ASP A 33 18.85 -4.21 18.93
C ASP A 33 17.80 -4.35 20.06
N ASN A 34 17.06 -3.26 20.35
CA ASN A 34 16.00 -3.20 21.37
C ASN A 34 14.57 -3.43 20.81
N ARG A 35 14.42 -3.82 19.54
CA ARG A 35 13.10 -4.05 18.95
C ARG A 35 12.34 -5.17 19.67
N SER A 36 11.04 -4.97 19.82
CA SER A 36 10.14 -5.97 20.41
C SER A 36 9.77 -7.08 19.42
N GLU A 37 9.15 -8.13 19.94
CA GLU A 37 8.60 -9.21 19.09
C GLU A 37 7.43 -8.75 18.23
N ASP A 38 6.78 -7.65 18.60
CA ASP A 38 5.63 -7.08 17.90
C ASP A 38 5.99 -6.01 16.88
N ASP A 39 7.25 -5.57 16.85
CA ASP A 39 7.67 -4.52 15.93
C ASP A 39 7.67 -5.00 14.48
N THR A 40 7.17 -4.13 13.59
CA THR A 40 7.09 -4.36 12.15
C THR A 40 8.11 -3.49 11.41
N SER A 41 8.47 -3.86 10.16
CA SER A 41 9.37 -3.01 9.35
C SER A 41 8.83 -1.58 9.19
N PRO A 42 7.54 -1.32 8.90
CA PRO A 42 7.01 0.04 8.85
C PRO A 42 7.13 0.82 10.17
N TYR A 43 6.97 0.16 11.31
CA TYR A 43 7.17 0.79 12.60
C TYR A 43 8.63 1.17 12.86
N MET A 44 9.56 0.27 12.52
CA MET A 44 11.00 0.59 12.63
C MET A 44 11.39 1.75 11.73
N VAL A 45 10.87 1.81 10.48
CA VAL A 45 11.09 2.96 9.59
C VAL A 45 10.54 4.25 10.21
N TYR A 46 9.36 4.21 10.81
CA TYR A 46 8.81 5.36 11.53
C TYR A 46 9.74 5.84 12.65
N LEU A 47 10.28 4.93 13.46
CA LEU A 47 11.24 5.28 14.51
C LEU A 47 12.56 5.85 13.92
N PHE A 48 13.04 5.28 12.82
CA PHE A 48 14.22 5.79 12.11
C PHE A 48 14.00 7.21 11.61
N ASN A 49 12.83 7.52 11.09
CA ASN A 49 12.50 8.88 10.64
C ASN A 49 12.50 9.88 11.81
N LYS A 50 12.04 9.47 13.00
CA LYS A 50 12.15 10.29 14.21
C LYS A 50 13.60 10.57 14.62
N VAL A 51 14.46 9.56 14.54
CA VAL A 51 15.90 9.72 14.79
C VAL A 51 16.54 10.60 13.71
N HIS A 52 16.21 10.36 12.44
CA HIS A 52 16.70 11.18 11.32
C HIS A 52 16.34 12.66 11.50
N GLU A 53 15.10 12.97 11.86
CA GLU A 53 14.64 14.34 12.09
C GLU A 53 15.45 15.04 13.20
N LYS A 54 15.84 14.31 14.23
CA LYS A 54 16.67 14.81 15.33
C LYS A 54 18.09 15.16 14.90
N TYR A 55 18.71 14.40 14.00
CA TYR A 55 20.11 14.58 13.59
C TYR A 55 20.26 15.47 12.36
N PHE A 56 19.31 15.43 11.43
CA PHE A 56 19.42 16.05 10.10
C PHE A 56 18.28 17.03 9.78
N GLY A 57 17.28 17.14 10.66
CA GLY A 57 16.05 17.88 10.36
C GLY A 57 15.05 17.06 9.54
N LYS A 58 14.00 17.74 9.06
CA LYS A 58 12.96 17.06 8.28
C LYS A 58 13.53 16.43 7.02
N GLU A 59 13.03 15.23 6.70
CA GLU A 59 13.32 14.57 5.41
C GLU A 59 12.90 15.45 4.22
N ALA A 60 13.42 15.06 3.04
CA ALA A 60 13.08 15.72 1.79
C ALA A 60 11.56 15.77 1.56
N ASP A 61 11.09 16.87 1.00
CA ASP A 61 9.69 17.02 0.59
C ASP A 61 9.43 16.17 -0.67
N TYR A 62 8.53 15.22 -0.54
CA TYR A 62 8.13 14.33 -1.65
C TYR A 62 6.99 14.91 -2.51
N LYS A 63 6.49 16.12 -2.22
CA LYS A 63 5.31 16.69 -2.88
C LYS A 63 5.42 16.74 -4.39
N ASP A 64 6.55 17.22 -4.91
CA ASP A 64 6.73 17.34 -6.36
C ASP A 64 6.74 15.97 -7.05
N ILE A 65 7.40 14.98 -6.43
CA ILE A 65 7.47 13.64 -7.00
C ILE A 65 6.11 12.91 -6.88
N LYS A 66 5.41 13.07 -5.77
CA LYS A 66 4.05 12.57 -5.58
C LYS A 66 3.10 13.15 -6.62
N LYS A 67 3.16 14.49 -6.79
CA LYS A 67 2.37 15.19 -7.82
C LYS A 67 2.71 14.69 -9.21
N LYS A 68 4.00 14.54 -9.55
CA LYS A 68 4.44 14.01 -10.87
C LYS A 68 3.77 12.68 -11.19
N TYR A 69 3.76 11.73 -10.24
CA TYR A 69 3.20 10.40 -10.49
C TYR A 69 1.67 10.39 -10.45
N ASN A 70 1.04 11.20 -9.61
CA ASN A 70 -0.41 11.41 -9.69
C ASN A 70 -0.79 11.98 -11.06
N ASP A 71 -0.10 13.00 -11.56
CA ASP A 71 -0.35 13.62 -12.88
C ASP A 71 -0.11 12.65 -14.03
N LEU A 72 0.96 11.83 -13.95
CA LEU A 72 1.26 10.82 -14.96
C LEU A 72 0.08 9.86 -15.15
N VAL A 73 -0.43 9.30 -14.05
CA VAL A 73 -1.53 8.33 -14.12
C VAL A 73 -2.88 9.01 -14.40
N LEU A 74 -3.11 10.22 -13.89
CA LEU A 74 -4.30 11.03 -14.24
C LEU A 74 -4.33 11.36 -15.73
N GLY A 75 -3.16 11.61 -16.35
CA GLY A 75 -3.06 11.83 -17.80
C GLY A 75 -3.51 10.62 -18.62
N MET A 76 -3.38 9.42 -18.07
CA MET A 76 -3.79 8.15 -18.69
C MET A 76 -5.23 7.74 -18.31
N GLU A 77 -5.84 8.34 -17.30
CA GLU A 77 -7.08 7.89 -16.67
C GLU A 77 -8.22 7.60 -17.67
N LYS A 78 -8.40 8.46 -18.65
CA LYS A 78 -9.46 8.32 -19.65
C LYS A 78 -9.29 7.06 -20.51
N ASP A 79 -8.07 6.74 -20.88
CA ASP A 79 -7.78 5.59 -21.74
C ASP A 79 -7.82 4.30 -20.92
N LEU A 80 -7.33 4.33 -19.68
CA LEU A 80 -7.41 3.24 -18.72
C LEU A 80 -8.88 2.88 -18.41
N ARG A 81 -9.71 3.88 -18.14
CA ARG A 81 -11.15 3.69 -17.92
C ARG A 81 -11.82 2.98 -19.11
N ARG A 82 -11.48 3.40 -20.32
CA ARG A 82 -12.00 2.82 -21.55
C ARG A 82 -11.56 1.36 -21.74
N GLU A 83 -10.32 1.05 -21.39
CA GLU A 83 -9.77 -0.31 -21.42
C GLU A 83 -10.45 -1.21 -20.38
N ILE A 84 -10.61 -0.71 -19.15
CA ILE A 84 -11.35 -1.41 -18.08
C ILE A 84 -12.77 -1.75 -18.54
N GLU A 85 -13.49 -0.77 -19.07
CA GLU A 85 -14.90 -0.93 -19.49
C GLU A 85 -15.11 -1.90 -20.67
N LYS A 86 -14.07 -2.13 -21.48
CA LYS A 86 -14.09 -3.12 -22.58
C LYS A 86 -13.77 -4.53 -22.13
N SER A 87 -13.24 -4.72 -20.91
CA SER A 87 -12.91 -6.03 -20.39
C SER A 87 -14.17 -6.87 -20.15
N SER A 88 -14.05 -8.19 -20.25
CA SER A 88 -15.11 -9.13 -19.89
C SER A 88 -15.47 -9.08 -18.39
N ASP A 89 -14.52 -8.77 -17.53
CA ASP A 89 -14.73 -8.43 -16.12
C ASP A 89 -13.99 -7.10 -15.79
N PRO A 90 -14.71 -5.96 -15.83
CA PRO A 90 -14.12 -4.66 -15.56
C PRO A 90 -13.54 -4.51 -14.15
N LEU A 91 -14.13 -5.13 -13.14
CA LEU A 91 -13.62 -5.08 -11.76
C LEU A 91 -12.32 -5.87 -11.62
N ALA A 92 -12.24 -7.06 -12.21
CA ALA A 92 -11.01 -7.85 -12.25
C ALA A 92 -9.88 -7.08 -12.94
N LYS A 93 -10.16 -6.49 -14.10
CA LYS A 93 -9.16 -5.69 -14.84
C LYS A 93 -8.70 -4.48 -14.03
N ALA A 94 -9.62 -3.75 -13.40
CA ALA A 94 -9.29 -2.60 -12.56
C ALA A 94 -8.46 -3.00 -11.33
N LEU A 95 -8.75 -4.13 -10.69
CA LEU A 95 -7.97 -4.65 -9.57
C LEU A 95 -6.53 -5.00 -9.98
N ILE A 96 -6.35 -5.64 -11.14
CA ILE A 96 -5.01 -5.93 -11.69
C ILE A 96 -4.25 -4.62 -11.94
N MET A 97 -4.88 -3.65 -12.59
CA MET A 97 -4.28 -2.35 -12.87
C MET A 97 -3.89 -1.62 -11.58
N SER A 98 -4.77 -1.62 -10.58
CA SER A 98 -4.50 -1.07 -9.25
C SER A 98 -3.29 -1.76 -8.60
N ARG A 99 -3.20 -3.11 -8.67
CA ARG A 99 -2.06 -3.87 -8.14
C ARG A 99 -0.73 -3.50 -8.81
N ILE A 100 -0.73 -3.27 -10.13
CA ILE A 100 0.46 -2.86 -10.87
C ILE A 100 0.88 -1.44 -10.49
N GLY A 101 -0.06 -0.55 -10.19
CA GLY A 101 0.23 0.78 -9.66
C GLY A 101 1.19 0.77 -8.48
N ASN A 102 1.22 -0.32 -7.73
CA ASN A 102 2.18 -0.54 -6.64
C ASN A 102 3.66 -0.61 -7.10
N TYR A 103 3.94 -0.62 -8.40
CA TYR A 103 5.28 -0.40 -8.95
C TYR A 103 5.85 0.98 -8.59
N ILE A 104 4.99 1.99 -8.44
CA ILE A 104 5.38 3.36 -8.11
C ILE A 104 5.64 3.46 -6.60
N ASP A 105 6.83 3.01 -6.15
CA ASP A 105 7.18 2.95 -4.73
C ASP A 105 8.66 3.29 -4.50
N PHE A 106 8.90 4.47 -3.93
CA PHE A 106 10.25 4.94 -3.55
C PHE A 106 10.73 4.39 -2.20
N GLY A 107 9.85 3.78 -1.42
CA GLY A 107 10.23 3.10 -0.19
C GLY A 107 10.97 1.79 -0.44
N ALA A 108 10.60 1.07 -1.50
CA ALA A 108 11.18 -0.22 -1.87
C ALA A 108 12.15 -0.13 -3.06
N MET A 109 12.06 0.94 -3.89
CA MET A 109 12.83 1.12 -5.11
C MET A 109 13.49 2.50 -5.15
N ASP A 110 14.71 2.57 -5.66
CA ASP A 110 15.47 3.83 -5.74
C ASP A 110 14.94 4.77 -6.85
N HIS A 111 14.27 4.23 -7.86
CA HIS A 111 13.65 4.99 -8.95
C HIS A 111 12.52 4.18 -9.59
N VAL A 112 11.62 4.88 -10.27
CA VAL A 112 10.54 4.29 -11.06
C VAL A 112 10.90 4.40 -12.55
N ASP A 113 11.03 3.26 -13.22
CA ASP A 113 11.22 3.19 -14.67
C ASP A 113 9.84 3.19 -15.36
N GLU A 114 9.53 4.29 -16.08
CA GLU A 114 8.24 4.47 -16.74
C GLU A 114 8.02 3.42 -17.87
N HIS A 115 9.08 2.97 -18.54
CA HIS A 115 8.97 1.94 -19.58
C HIS A 115 8.68 0.56 -18.97
N GLU A 116 9.35 0.21 -17.85
CA GLU A 116 9.09 -1.02 -17.13
C GLU A 116 7.67 -1.02 -16.53
N PHE A 117 7.23 0.11 -15.97
CA PHE A 117 5.85 0.30 -15.51
C PHE A 117 4.83 0.01 -16.62
N MET A 118 4.99 0.62 -17.79
CA MET A 118 4.09 0.39 -18.92
C MET A 118 4.15 -1.05 -19.44
N THR A 119 5.32 -1.69 -19.39
CA THR A 119 5.47 -3.10 -19.78
C THR A 119 4.71 -4.02 -18.81
N LEU A 120 4.85 -3.82 -17.51
CA LEU A 120 4.08 -4.55 -16.48
C LEU A 120 2.59 -4.32 -16.67
N PHE A 121 2.21 -3.08 -16.91
CA PHE A 121 0.82 -2.68 -17.09
C PHE A 121 0.14 -3.39 -18.28
N ASN A 122 0.81 -3.43 -19.43
CA ASN A 122 0.27 -4.02 -20.66
C ASN A 122 0.23 -5.56 -20.61
N ASN A 123 1.11 -6.19 -19.85
CA ASN A 123 1.29 -7.66 -19.84
C ASN A 123 0.67 -8.34 -18.61
N SER A 124 -0.01 -7.59 -17.73
CA SER A 124 -0.52 -8.19 -16.50
C SER A 124 -1.91 -8.76 -16.65
N GLU A 125 -2.03 -10.00 -16.23
CA GLU A 125 -3.27 -10.76 -16.17
C GLU A 125 -3.44 -11.41 -14.79
N MET A 126 -4.64 -11.88 -14.48
CA MET A 126 -4.86 -12.74 -13.33
C MET A 126 -4.22 -14.11 -13.57
N ARG A 127 -3.45 -14.57 -12.59
CA ARG A 127 -2.93 -15.93 -12.55
C ARG A 127 -3.99 -16.85 -11.95
N ASP A 128 -3.83 -18.15 -12.13
CA ASP A 128 -4.78 -19.14 -11.58
C ASP A 128 -4.99 -18.99 -10.06
N ASP A 129 -3.92 -18.69 -9.31
CA ASP A 129 -4.01 -18.42 -7.87
C ASP A 129 -4.80 -17.15 -7.56
N ASP A 130 -4.64 -16.10 -8.39
CA ASP A 130 -5.37 -14.84 -8.23
C ASP A 130 -6.88 -15.04 -8.46
N ILE A 131 -7.27 -15.92 -9.39
CA ILE A 131 -8.69 -16.18 -9.71
C ILE A 131 -9.43 -16.71 -8.48
N ARG A 132 -8.85 -17.67 -7.77
CA ARG A 132 -9.46 -18.22 -6.55
C ARG A 132 -9.66 -17.15 -5.47
N VAL A 133 -8.67 -16.28 -5.26
CA VAL A 133 -8.75 -15.19 -4.28
C VAL A 133 -9.74 -14.12 -4.75
N TYR A 134 -9.80 -13.86 -6.06
CA TYR A 134 -10.77 -12.94 -6.64
C TYR A 134 -12.22 -13.44 -6.46
N ASP A 135 -12.46 -14.73 -6.66
CA ASP A 135 -13.78 -15.34 -6.43
C ASP A 135 -14.22 -15.19 -4.96
N ALA A 136 -13.28 -15.36 -4.00
CA ALA A 136 -13.54 -15.11 -2.59
C ALA A 136 -13.84 -13.61 -2.33
N PHE A 137 -13.03 -12.72 -2.89
CA PHE A 137 -13.22 -11.28 -2.78
C PHE A 137 -14.59 -10.82 -3.29
N ILE A 138 -15.04 -11.35 -4.44
CA ILE A 138 -16.35 -11.06 -5.01
C ILE A 138 -17.48 -11.52 -4.09
N LYS A 139 -17.38 -12.73 -3.50
CA LYS A 139 -18.37 -13.25 -2.55
C LYS A 139 -18.48 -12.39 -1.29
N GLU A 140 -17.34 -11.98 -0.74
CA GLU A 140 -17.33 -11.10 0.42
C GLU A 140 -17.93 -9.72 0.09
N CYS A 141 -17.63 -9.15 -1.08
CA CYS A 141 -18.23 -7.89 -1.53
C CYS A 141 -19.74 -8.02 -1.79
N GLU A 142 -20.22 -9.15 -2.26
CA GLU A 142 -21.65 -9.42 -2.49
C GLU A 142 -22.43 -9.57 -1.17
N ALA A 143 -21.82 -10.22 -0.17
CA ALA A 143 -22.42 -10.43 1.14
C ALA A 143 -22.29 -9.22 2.07
N GLY A 144 -21.23 -8.42 1.89
CA GLY A 144 -20.89 -7.30 2.76
C GLY A 144 -21.73 -6.03 2.49
N ARG A 145 -21.65 -5.11 3.44
CA ARG A 145 -22.29 -3.78 3.38
C ARG A 145 -21.26 -2.65 3.35
N SER A 146 -20.04 -2.95 3.77
CA SER A 146 -18.95 -1.98 3.92
C SER A 146 -17.64 -2.54 3.35
N PHE A 147 -16.91 -1.66 2.66
CA PHE A 147 -15.62 -1.94 2.06
C PHE A 147 -14.62 -0.87 2.47
N LEU A 148 -13.44 -1.27 2.89
CA LEU A 148 -12.32 -0.39 3.19
C LEU A 148 -11.16 -0.67 2.24
N LEU A 149 -10.74 0.35 1.49
CA LEU A 149 -9.48 0.33 0.79
C LEU A 149 -8.41 0.97 1.67
N VAL A 150 -7.31 0.26 1.94
CA VAL A 150 -6.12 0.79 2.60
C VAL A 150 -5.08 1.09 1.52
N CYS A 151 -4.88 2.37 1.22
CA CYS A 151 -3.99 2.82 0.15
C CYS A 151 -2.51 2.68 0.49
N ASP A 152 -1.68 2.73 -0.54
CA ASP A 152 -0.22 2.78 -0.43
C ASP A 152 0.32 4.02 -1.14
N ASN A 153 0.62 4.02 -2.44
CA ASN A 153 1.41 5.04 -3.09
C ASN A 153 0.61 6.08 -3.90
N CYS A 154 1.19 7.26 -4.10
CA CYS A 154 0.78 8.22 -5.13
C CYS A 154 0.96 7.62 -6.54
N GLY A 155 0.13 8.03 -7.49
CA GLY A 155 0.02 7.38 -8.80
C GLY A 155 -0.81 6.10 -8.74
N GLU A 156 -0.48 5.16 -7.85
CA GLU A 156 -1.29 3.96 -7.57
C GLU A 156 -2.72 4.33 -7.18
N ILE A 157 -2.89 5.35 -6.34
CA ILE A 157 -4.19 5.83 -5.86
C ILE A 157 -5.16 6.26 -6.98
N VAL A 158 -4.66 6.66 -8.15
CA VAL A 158 -5.51 6.94 -9.33
C VAL A 158 -6.10 5.65 -9.90
N LEU A 159 -5.31 4.58 -9.93
CA LEU A 159 -5.79 3.25 -10.36
C LEU A 159 -6.74 2.65 -9.33
N ASP A 160 -6.49 2.91 -8.05
CA ASP A 160 -7.40 2.55 -6.96
C ASP A 160 -8.76 3.23 -7.11
N LYS A 161 -8.78 4.52 -7.52
CA LYS A 161 -10.02 5.22 -7.85
C LYS A 161 -10.82 4.51 -8.94
N LEU A 162 -10.14 4.10 -10.03
CA LEU A 162 -10.80 3.35 -11.11
C LEU A 162 -11.35 2.00 -10.64
N MET A 163 -10.66 1.32 -9.74
CA MET A 163 -11.13 0.08 -9.14
C MET A 163 -12.37 0.32 -8.26
N ILE A 164 -12.37 1.36 -7.41
CA ILE A 164 -13.53 1.76 -6.60
C ILE A 164 -14.75 2.06 -7.49
N GLU A 165 -14.56 2.75 -8.61
CA GLU A 165 -15.65 3.03 -9.54
C GLU A 165 -16.31 1.76 -10.08
N GLN A 166 -15.51 0.74 -10.44
CA GLN A 166 -16.04 -0.56 -10.89
C GLN A 166 -16.69 -1.34 -9.75
N LEU A 167 -16.10 -1.29 -8.55
CA LEU A 167 -16.67 -1.92 -7.36
C LEU A 167 -18.07 -1.34 -7.07
N LYS A 168 -18.22 -0.01 -7.08
CA LYS A 168 -19.50 0.67 -6.85
C LYS A 168 -20.52 0.44 -7.98
N LYS A 169 -20.08 0.30 -9.22
CA LYS A 169 -20.96 -0.09 -10.33
C LYS A 169 -21.53 -1.49 -10.12
N ARG A 170 -20.69 -2.44 -9.65
CA ARG A 170 -21.11 -3.83 -9.43
C ARG A 170 -21.91 -4.00 -8.15
N TYR A 171 -21.56 -3.26 -7.10
CA TYR A 171 -22.16 -3.33 -5.77
C TYR A 171 -22.61 -1.93 -5.29
N PRO A 172 -23.72 -1.38 -5.82
CA PRO A 172 -24.12 0.02 -5.57
C PRO A 172 -24.54 0.29 -4.11
N ASN A 173 -24.85 -0.75 -3.33
CA ASN A 173 -25.23 -0.63 -1.92
C ASN A 173 -24.04 -0.78 -0.96
N LEU A 174 -22.83 -1.05 -1.47
CA LEU A 174 -21.63 -1.19 -0.67
C LEU A 174 -21.11 0.21 -0.28
N THR A 175 -21.03 0.47 1.03
CA THR A 175 -20.41 1.70 1.54
C THR A 175 -18.89 1.59 1.40
N VAL A 176 -18.29 2.50 0.64
CA VAL A 176 -16.84 2.47 0.37
C VAL A 176 -16.14 3.56 1.15
N ARG A 177 -15.11 3.17 1.90
CA ARG A 177 -14.19 4.04 2.63
C ARG A 177 -12.76 3.82 2.13
N VAL A 178 -11.93 4.85 2.24
CA VAL A 178 -10.52 4.82 1.80
C VAL A 178 -9.64 5.35 2.91
N LEU A 179 -8.72 4.52 3.40
CA LEU A 179 -7.76 4.86 4.42
C LEU A 179 -6.43 5.25 3.77
N VAL A 180 -5.95 6.45 4.07
CA VAL A 180 -4.70 7.01 3.57
C VAL A 180 -3.80 7.47 4.71
N ARG A 181 -2.54 7.84 4.43
CA ARG A 181 -1.63 8.34 5.46
C ARG A 181 -2.08 9.69 6.01
N GLY A 182 -1.87 9.90 7.30
CA GLY A 182 -2.24 11.15 7.97
C GLY A 182 -1.22 12.26 7.79
N ARG A 183 0.03 11.89 7.52
CA ARG A 183 1.15 12.81 7.26
C ARG A 183 2.04 12.27 6.15
N GLU A 184 2.84 13.17 5.58
CA GLU A 184 3.83 12.83 4.56
C GLU A 184 4.80 11.74 5.05
N VAL A 185 4.91 10.68 4.27
CA VAL A 185 5.93 9.64 4.43
C VAL A 185 6.24 9.07 3.05
N LEU A 186 7.47 9.20 2.61
CA LEU A 186 7.88 8.77 1.27
C LEU A 186 6.89 9.28 0.19
N ASN A 187 6.53 8.43 -0.74
CA ASN A 187 5.51 8.72 -1.76
C ASN A 187 4.13 8.11 -1.45
N ASP A 188 3.88 7.73 -0.21
CA ASP A 188 2.58 7.20 0.21
C ASP A 188 1.48 8.26 0.04
N ALA A 189 0.28 7.80 -0.31
CA ALA A 189 -0.86 8.68 -0.53
C ALA A 189 -1.42 9.22 0.78
N THR A 190 -1.59 10.54 0.85
CA THR A 190 -2.18 11.27 1.98
C THR A 190 -3.62 11.70 1.66
N VAL A 191 -4.28 12.33 2.65
CA VAL A 191 -5.60 12.94 2.46
C VAL A 191 -5.56 13.99 1.33
N GLU A 192 -4.49 14.79 1.24
CA GLU A 192 -4.33 15.79 0.17
C GLU A 192 -4.26 15.13 -1.21
N ASP A 193 -3.54 14.02 -1.33
CA ASP A 193 -3.45 13.25 -2.58
C ASP A 193 -4.80 12.64 -2.98
N ALA A 194 -5.53 12.08 -2.02
CA ALA A 194 -6.87 11.53 -2.25
C ALA A 194 -7.84 12.58 -2.78
N HIS A 195 -7.81 13.80 -2.23
CA HIS A 195 -8.57 14.95 -2.74
C HIS A 195 -8.07 15.38 -4.12
N TYR A 196 -6.75 15.45 -4.31
CA TYR A 196 -6.17 15.87 -5.58
C TYR A 196 -6.60 14.96 -6.75
N VAL A 197 -6.62 13.66 -6.54
CA VAL A 197 -7.04 12.70 -7.56
C VAL A 197 -8.56 12.50 -7.62
N GLY A 198 -9.33 13.07 -6.68
CA GLY A 198 -10.79 13.07 -6.64
C GLY A 198 -11.44 11.80 -6.08
N ILE A 199 -10.77 11.07 -5.20
CA ILE A 199 -11.36 9.93 -4.46
C ILE A 199 -12.49 10.39 -3.54
N ASP A 200 -12.35 11.54 -2.91
CA ASP A 200 -13.34 12.15 -2.01
C ASP A 200 -14.71 12.38 -2.66
N ARG A 201 -14.77 12.39 -3.99
CA ARG A 201 -16.04 12.51 -4.75
C ARG A 201 -16.80 11.18 -4.86
N ILE A 202 -16.13 10.07 -4.58
CA ILE A 202 -16.68 8.72 -4.80
C ILE A 202 -16.64 7.84 -3.55
N ALA A 203 -15.85 8.19 -2.54
CA ALA A 203 -15.71 7.45 -1.29
C ALA A 203 -15.38 8.39 -0.13
N GLU A 204 -15.66 7.97 1.09
CA GLU A 204 -15.23 8.65 2.30
C GLU A 204 -13.73 8.43 2.51
N VAL A 205 -12.96 9.50 2.70
CA VAL A 205 -11.51 9.46 2.92
C VAL A 205 -11.21 9.60 4.40
N ILE A 206 -10.46 8.64 4.95
CA ILE A 206 -10.09 8.56 6.37
C ILE A 206 -8.57 8.59 6.49
N SER A 207 -8.08 9.31 7.48
CA SER A 207 -6.66 9.41 7.80
C SER A 207 -6.21 8.34 8.80
N ASN A 208 -5.08 7.68 8.58
CA ASN A 208 -4.45 6.79 9.57
C ASN A 208 -3.77 7.56 10.74
N GLY A 209 -3.71 8.89 10.67
CA GLY A 209 -3.27 9.79 11.74
C GLY A 209 -1.81 10.21 11.70
N ASP A 210 -0.89 9.42 11.18
CA ASP A 210 0.55 9.75 11.25
C ASP A 210 1.33 9.38 9.96
N ALA A 211 2.64 9.65 9.97
CA ALA A 211 3.62 9.39 8.91
C ALA A 211 4.17 7.96 8.99
N VAL A 212 3.31 6.96 8.87
CA VAL A 212 3.70 5.55 8.88
C VAL A 212 3.49 4.95 7.49
N ALA A 213 4.54 4.39 6.89
CA ALA A 213 4.47 3.67 5.61
C ALA A 213 3.86 2.26 5.80
N GLY A 214 2.64 2.22 6.31
CA GLY A 214 1.87 1.03 6.69
C GLY A 214 0.68 1.41 7.56
N THR A 215 -0.01 0.41 8.12
CA THR A 215 -1.17 0.60 9.00
C THR A 215 -0.90 -0.08 10.33
N ILE A 216 -0.63 0.71 11.38
CA ILE A 216 -0.35 0.22 12.73
C ILE A 216 -1.52 0.59 13.62
N TYR A 217 -2.32 -0.41 13.97
CA TYR A 217 -3.60 -0.25 14.68
C TYR A 217 -3.49 0.65 15.92
N ASP A 218 -2.51 0.40 16.79
CA ASP A 218 -2.34 1.12 18.05
C ASP A 218 -2.00 2.61 17.88
N MET A 219 -1.49 3.00 16.71
CA MET A 219 -1.14 4.38 16.37
C MET A 219 -2.26 5.15 15.67
N MET A 220 -3.34 4.46 15.28
CA MET A 220 -4.42 5.06 14.51
C MET A 220 -5.38 5.86 15.41
N PRO A 221 -5.97 6.94 14.89
CA PRO A 221 -7.10 7.60 15.54
C PRO A 221 -8.33 6.69 15.59
N GLU A 222 -9.23 6.94 16.55
CA GLU A 222 -10.42 6.08 16.79
C GLU A 222 -11.32 5.94 15.55
N GLU A 223 -11.44 6.98 14.73
CA GLU A 223 -12.19 6.94 13.47
C GLU A 223 -11.63 5.90 12.51
N ALA A 224 -10.31 5.86 12.36
CA ALA A 224 -9.63 4.91 11.48
C ALA A 224 -9.67 3.47 12.02
N LYS A 225 -9.53 3.29 13.35
CA LYS A 225 -9.74 1.99 14.01
C LYS A 225 -11.15 1.47 13.77
N LYS A 226 -12.16 2.33 14.00
CA LYS A 226 -13.54 1.99 13.75
C LYS A 226 -13.79 1.61 12.29
N ALA A 227 -13.23 2.36 11.33
CA ALA A 227 -13.35 2.02 9.91
C ALA A 227 -12.75 0.66 9.59
N LEU A 228 -11.62 0.30 10.23
CA LEU A 228 -10.97 -0.99 10.05
C LEU A 228 -11.79 -2.13 10.69
N ASP A 229 -12.26 -1.93 11.93
CA ASP A 229 -12.96 -2.97 12.70
C ASP A 229 -14.37 -3.26 12.19
N GLU A 230 -15.05 -2.25 11.63
CA GLU A 230 -16.45 -2.35 11.16
C GLU A 230 -16.55 -2.67 9.66
N SER A 231 -15.45 -2.78 8.92
CA SER A 231 -15.51 -3.10 7.51
C SER A 231 -15.65 -4.61 7.29
N ASP A 232 -16.66 -4.99 6.50
CA ASP A 232 -16.91 -6.39 6.13
C ASP A 232 -15.82 -6.92 5.20
N VAL A 233 -15.32 -6.05 4.29
CA VAL A 233 -14.28 -6.38 3.31
C VAL A 233 -13.19 -5.34 3.37
N ILE A 234 -11.94 -5.78 3.50
CA ILE A 234 -10.77 -4.91 3.51
C ILE A 234 -9.85 -5.31 2.36
N LEU A 235 -9.46 -4.35 1.52
CA LEU A 235 -8.40 -4.50 0.54
C LEU A 235 -7.23 -3.61 0.92
N ALA A 236 -6.10 -4.19 1.27
CA ALA A 236 -4.89 -3.46 1.65
C ALA A 236 -3.85 -3.52 0.52
N LYS A 237 -3.35 -2.33 0.13
CA LYS A 237 -2.37 -2.16 -0.93
C LYS A 237 -0.97 -2.08 -0.34
N GLY A 238 0.01 -2.62 -1.08
CA GLY A 238 1.42 -2.49 -0.76
C GLY A 238 1.96 -3.42 0.33
N GLN A 239 3.28 -3.63 0.27
CA GLN A 239 3.99 -4.52 1.20
C GLN A 239 3.97 -3.98 2.64
N GLY A 240 4.07 -2.66 2.84
CA GLY A 240 4.06 -2.04 4.17
C GLY A 240 2.76 -2.32 4.93
N ASN A 241 1.62 -2.27 4.24
CA ASN A 241 0.34 -2.65 4.85
C ASN A 241 0.28 -4.15 5.15
N TYR A 242 0.77 -5.02 4.26
CA TYR A 242 0.88 -6.45 4.56
C TYR A 242 1.75 -6.70 5.80
N GLU A 243 2.92 -6.08 5.91
CA GLU A 243 3.83 -6.24 7.05
C GLU A 243 3.22 -5.78 8.38
N SER A 244 2.46 -4.69 8.36
CA SER A 244 1.87 -4.10 9.57
C SER A 244 0.55 -4.73 9.99
N MET A 245 -0.27 -5.21 9.04
CA MET A 245 -1.63 -5.71 9.30
C MET A 245 -1.71 -7.23 9.41
N SER A 246 -0.86 -7.99 8.70
CA SER A 246 -0.89 -9.46 8.67
C SER A 246 -0.78 -10.07 10.08
N GLY A 247 -1.70 -10.98 10.39
CA GLY A 247 -1.84 -11.61 11.71
C GLY A 247 -2.50 -10.74 12.79
N ARG A 248 -2.93 -9.50 12.45
CA ARG A 248 -3.49 -8.54 13.41
C ARG A 248 -4.88 -8.04 13.04
N VAL A 249 -5.17 -7.98 11.75
CA VAL A 249 -6.46 -7.54 11.20
C VAL A 249 -7.13 -8.73 10.53
N ARG A 250 -8.44 -8.85 10.68
CA ARG A 250 -9.21 -9.98 10.15
C ARG A 250 -9.73 -9.70 8.75
N ASN A 251 -9.88 -10.75 7.96
CA ASN A 251 -10.55 -10.75 6.65
C ASN A 251 -9.99 -9.70 5.69
N VAL A 252 -8.66 -9.71 5.53
CA VAL A 252 -7.97 -8.75 4.68
C VAL A 252 -7.54 -9.43 3.37
N PHE A 253 -7.88 -8.81 2.27
CA PHE A 253 -7.29 -9.08 0.97
C PHE A 253 -6.11 -8.15 0.77
N TYR A 254 -4.97 -8.67 0.36
CA TYR A 254 -3.78 -7.88 0.09
C TYR A 254 -3.43 -7.92 -1.39
N ALA A 255 -3.16 -6.74 -1.97
CA ALA A 255 -2.76 -6.60 -3.37
C ALA A 255 -1.50 -5.74 -3.49
N PHE A 256 -0.37 -6.35 -3.92
CA PHE A 256 0.92 -5.67 -4.04
C PHE A 256 1.85 -6.37 -5.03
N LEU A 257 3.01 -5.77 -5.31
CA LEU A 257 4.11 -6.38 -6.06
C LEU A 257 5.20 -6.85 -5.10
N CYS A 258 5.79 -8.04 -5.36
CA CYS A 258 6.96 -8.52 -4.62
C CYS A 258 8.21 -7.72 -5.01
N LYS A 259 8.68 -6.82 -4.13
CA LYS A 259 9.78 -5.90 -4.42
C LYS A 259 11.10 -6.24 -3.73
N CYS A 260 11.10 -7.15 -2.76
CA CYS A 260 12.29 -7.51 -1.99
C CYS A 260 12.40 -9.03 -1.77
N ASP A 261 13.60 -9.48 -1.38
CA ASP A 261 13.91 -10.91 -1.21
C ASP A 261 13.06 -11.59 -0.14
N LEU A 262 12.65 -10.88 0.91
CA LEU A 262 11.76 -11.44 1.92
C LEU A 262 10.45 -11.93 1.29
N PHE A 263 9.84 -11.11 0.44
CA PHE A 263 8.55 -11.41 -0.16
C PHE A 263 8.67 -12.39 -1.33
N THR A 264 9.71 -12.28 -2.17
CA THR A 264 9.95 -13.26 -3.24
C THR A 264 10.18 -14.66 -2.67
N ASN A 265 10.92 -14.76 -1.55
CA ASN A 265 11.12 -16.03 -0.84
C ASN A 265 9.83 -16.52 -0.15
N ARG A 266 9.05 -15.62 0.48
CA ARG A 266 7.80 -15.97 1.18
C ARG A 266 6.74 -16.54 0.24
N PHE A 267 6.60 -15.93 -0.93
CA PHE A 267 5.58 -16.30 -1.93
C PHE A 267 6.11 -17.22 -3.04
N HIS A 268 7.41 -17.54 -3.02
CA HIS A 268 8.10 -18.38 -4.03
C HIS A 268 7.88 -17.87 -5.46
N VAL A 269 8.03 -16.56 -5.67
CA VAL A 269 7.81 -15.89 -6.95
C VAL A 269 8.99 -14.97 -7.31
N PRO A 270 9.19 -14.67 -8.59
CA PRO A 270 10.13 -13.65 -9.03
C PRO A 270 9.82 -12.25 -8.49
N ARG A 271 10.82 -11.37 -8.50
CA ARG A 271 10.64 -9.95 -8.19
C ARG A 271 9.63 -9.32 -9.18
N LEU A 272 8.89 -8.34 -8.71
CA LEU A 272 7.79 -7.64 -9.40
C LEU A 272 6.59 -8.52 -9.78
N THR A 273 6.54 -9.75 -9.29
CA THR A 273 5.32 -10.55 -9.43
C THR A 273 4.20 -9.93 -8.59
N GLY A 274 3.02 -9.77 -9.19
CA GLY A 274 1.82 -9.34 -8.49
C GLY A 274 1.32 -10.41 -7.53
N ILE A 275 1.03 -10.00 -6.30
CA ILE A 275 0.43 -10.85 -5.27
C ILE A 275 -1.00 -10.39 -5.03
N PHE A 276 -1.91 -11.35 -4.99
CA PHE A 276 -3.26 -11.16 -4.48
C PHE A 276 -3.56 -12.32 -3.54
N VAL A 277 -3.66 -12.04 -2.26
CA VAL A 277 -3.86 -13.06 -1.22
C VAL A 277 -4.90 -12.63 -0.22
N GLU A 278 -5.61 -13.62 0.31
CA GLU A 278 -6.58 -13.48 1.38
C GLU A 278 -5.95 -13.98 2.69
N GLU A 279 -6.14 -13.24 3.76
CA GLU A 279 -5.78 -13.66 5.11
C GLU A 279 -7.05 -13.70 5.97
N LEU A 280 -7.57 -14.91 6.12
CA LEU A 280 -8.66 -15.20 7.04
C LEU A 280 -8.04 -15.52 8.40
N CYS A 281 -8.07 -14.57 9.32
CA CYS A 281 -7.75 -14.86 10.71
C CYS A 281 -8.91 -15.62 11.33
N SER A 282 -8.70 -16.89 11.67
CA SER A 282 -9.63 -17.65 12.52
C SER A 282 -9.85 -16.90 13.84
N PRO A 283 -11.08 -16.91 14.38
CA PRO A 283 -11.42 -16.24 15.63
C PRO A 283 -10.65 -16.77 16.83
#